data_a51b9505248abd27bbd80156d3c934c4
#
_entry.id   a51b9505248abd27bbd80156d3c934c4
#
_cell.length_a   1.000
_cell.length_b   1.000
_cell.length_c   1.000
_cell.angle_alpha   90.00
_cell.angle_beta   90.00
_cell.angle_gamma   90.00
#
_symmetry.space_group_name_H-M   'P 1'
#
loop_
_entity.id
_entity.type
_entity.pdbx_description
1 polymer ?
#
loop_
_entity_poly.entity_id
_entity_poly.type
_entity_poly.pdbx_seq_one_letter_code
_entity_poly.pdbx_strand_id
1 'polypeptide(L)'
;RGGLGGAGPWGLLLASGGVSMGEYDVVRKVLERHGEVVFWKVRQQPGGPLLFARLGGLPVLGLPGNPVSSMVTFFLYGRPFLYKLLQRTEPPYGRLEARALTPFKGAKGKKVFRRGVLSVAEKTVRSTGNQSSGVLRSMAFGNALVVLPPDRDAREGEEVEVIPLTFVP
;
A
#
# COMPACT_ATOMS: atom_id res chain seq x y z
N ARG A 1 -0.08 -3.89 -37.88
CA ARG A 1 1.15 -3.80 -37.04
C ARG A 1 1.18 -2.41 -36.41
N GLY A 2 0.34 -2.16 -35.39
CA GLY A 2 0.41 -0.98 -34.55
C GLY A 2 1.40 -1.28 -33.43
N GLY A 3 2.66 -0.91 -33.60
CA GLY A 3 3.65 -1.01 -32.53
C GLY A 3 3.27 -0.08 -31.39
N LEU A 4 3.16 -0.60 -30.16
CA LEU A 4 3.29 0.18 -28.92
C LEU A 4 4.77 0.64 -28.80
N GLY A 5 5.29 1.15 -29.90
CA GLY A 5 6.64 1.65 -30.03
C GLY A 5 6.70 3.09 -29.56
N GLY A 6 7.26 3.28 -28.41
CA GLY A 6 7.53 4.54 -27.78
C GLY A 6 6.66 4.73 -26.54
N ALA A 7 7.25 4.54 -25.37
CA ALA A 7 6.70 5.12 -24.17
C ALA A 7 6.51 6.61 -24.45
N GLY A 8 5.25 7.03 -24.64
CA GLY A 8 4.92 8.45 -24.66
C GLY A 8 5.43 9.11 -23.35
N PRO A 9 5.14 10.37 -23.09
CA PRO A 9 5.67 11.10 -21.93
C PRO A 9 5.18 10.55 -20.56
N TRP A 10 4.74 9.29 -20.54
CA TRP A 10 4.21 8.63 -19.35
C TRP A 10 5.34 8.03 -18.50
N GLY A 11 5.42 8.41 -17.26
CA GLY A 11 6.42 7.89 -16.31
C GLY A 11 5.98 6.64 -15.55
N LEU A 12 4.66 6.39 -15.46
CA LEU A 12 4.07 5.26 -14.72
C LEU A 12 2.65 4.99 -15.21
N LEU A 13 2.32 3.73 -15.41
CA LEU A 13 0.94 3.25 -15.57
C LEU A 13 0.44 2.68 -14.24
N LEU A 14 -0.68 3.19 -13.75
CA LEU A 14 -1.39 2.63 -12.60
C LEU A 14 -2.61 1.84 -13.08
N ALA A 15 -2.72 0.59 -12.67
CA ALA A 15 -3.89 -0.23 -12.88
C ALA A 15 -4.52 -0.58 -11.52
N SER A 16 -5.82 -0.39 -11.35
CA SER A 16 -6.55 -0.80 -10.15
C SER A 16 -7.47 -1.96 -10.46
N GLY A 17 -7.27 -3.09 -9.76
CA GLY A 17 -7.95 -4.35 -10.03
C GLY A 17 -7.28 -5.20 -11.12
N GLY A 18 -7.78 -6.41 -11.34
CA GLY A 18 -7.27 -7.34 -12.35
C GLY A 18 -5.88 -7.92 -12.07
N VAL A 19 -5.42 -7.86 -10.81
CA VAL A 19 -4.06 -8.33 -10.39
C VAL A 19 -4.10 -9.38 -9.27
N SER A 20 -5.27 -9.90 -8.93
CA SER A 20 -5.45 -10.93 -7.88
C SER A 20 -5.37 -12.37 -8.45
N MET A 21 -6.16 -13.30 -7.95
CA MET A 21 -6.13 -14.73 -8.35
C MET A 21 -7.35 -15.18 -9.14
N GLY A 22 -8.24 -14.27 -9.52
CA GLY A 22 -9.47 -14.59 -10.25
C GLY A 22 -9.24 -14.86 -11.74
N GLU A 23 -10.15 -15.61 -12.36
CA GLU A 23 -10.14 -15.82 -13.83
C GLU A 23 -10.21 -14.52 -14.62
N TYR A 24 -10.73 -13.46 -14.02
CA TYR A 24 -10.89 -12.12 -14.59
C TYR A 24 -9.69 -11.19 -14.35
N ASP A 25 -8.55 -11.71 -13.89
CA ASP A 25 -7.35 -10.90 -13.66
C ASP A 25 -6.62 -10.61 -14.99
N VAL A 26 -7.32 -9.89 -15.86
CA VAL A 26 -6.88 -9.57 -17.24
C VAL A 26 -5.58 -8.78 -17.25
N VAL A 27 -5.43 -7.82 -16.34
CA VAL A 27 -4.22 -6.96 -16.29
C VAL A 27 -2.96 -7.81 -16.10
N ARG A 28 -2.99 -8.76 -15.15
CA ARG A 28 -1.85 -9.64 -14.92
C ARG A 28 -1.55 -10.49 -16.16
N LYS A 29 -2.56 -11.14 -16.75
CA LYS A 29 -2.38 -12.00 -17.94
C LYS A 29 -1.79 -11.22 -19.13
N VAL A 30 -2.24 -9.99 -19.35
CA VAL A 30 -1.70 -9.11 -20.40
C VAL A 30 -0.22 -8.79 -20.14
N LEU A 31 0.12 -8.46 -18.89
CA LEU A 31 1.50 -8.13 -18.52
C LEU A 31 2.43 -9.36 -18.55
N GLU A 32 1.94 -10.54 -18.20
CA GLU A 32 2.68 -11.80 -18.34
C GLU A 32 2.95 -12.16 -19.81
N ARG A 33 2.04 -11.79 -20.72
CA ARG A 33 2.15 -12.10 -22.14
C ARG A 33 2.96 -11.07 -22.94
N HIS A 34 2.86 -9.80 -22.60
CA HIS A 34 3.37 -8.68 -23.41
C HIS A 34 4.38 -7.80 -22.70
N GLY A 35 4.64 -8.04 -21.41
CA GLY A 35 5.55 -7.28 -20.58
C GLY A 35 6.51 -8.17 -19.81
N GLU A 36 7.24 -7.55 -18.89
CA GLU A 36 8.13 -8.20 -17.94
C GLU A 36 7.54 -8.02 -16.53
N VAL A 37 7.02 -9.09 -15.90
CA VAL A 37 6.56 -9.05 -14.52
C VAL A 37 7.77 -9.13 -13.60
N VAL A 38 8.07 -8.05 -12.88
CA VAL A 38 9.20 -7.98 -11.93
C VAL A 38 8.84 -8.68 -10.63
N PHE A 39 7.66 -8.40 -10.09
CA PHE A 39 7.10 -9.18 -8.99
C PHE A 39 5.58 -9.16 -8.99
N TRP A 40 5.01 -10.18 -8.37
CA TRP A 40 3.59 -10.32 -8.10
C TRP A 40 3.39 -10.93 -6.72
N LYS A 41 2.58 -10.25 -5.90
CA LYS A 41 2.33 -10.46 -4.49
C LYS A 41 3.46 -10.02 -3.56
N VAL A 42 3.04 -9.41 -2.47
CA VAL A 42 3.88 -9.05 -1.33
C VAL A 42 3.31 -9.65 -0.04
N ARG A 43 4.17 -9.98 0.91
CA ARG A 43 3.76 -10.54 2.21
C ARG A 43 3.27 -9.45 3.16
N GLN A 44 2.14 -8.83 2.79
CA GLN A 44 1.52 -7.80 3.62
C GLN A 44 0.00 -7.94 3.69
N GLN A 45 -0.62 -7.21 4.62
CA GLN A 45 -2.06 -7.06 4.79
C GLN A 45 -2.39 -5.63 5.27
N PRO A 46 -3.33 -4.87 4.58
CA PRO A 46 -3.97 -5.23 3.32
C PRO A 46 -3.03 -5.11 2.12
N GLY A 47 -3.50 -5.49 0.93
CA GLY A 47 -2.79 -5.21 -0.32
C GLY A 47 -1.74 -6.27 -0.71
N GLY A 48 -1.89 -7.52 -0.28
CA GLY A 48 -1.04 -8.62 -0.71
C GLY A 48 -0.92 -8.80 -2.23
N PRO A 49 -2.02 -8.75 -3.01
CA PRO A 49 -1.98 -8.76 -4.47
C PRO A 49 -1.51 -7.42 -5.06
N LEU A 50 -0.23 -7.15 -4.99
CA LEU A 50 0.44 -6.02 -5.63
C LEU A 50 1.31 -6.55 -6.76
N LEU A 51 1.25 -5.92 -7.92
CA LEU A 51 2.04 -6.30 -9.09
C LEU A 51 2.90 -5.13 -9.55
N PHE A 52 4.15 -5.40 -9.88
CA PHE A 52 5.01 -4.47 -10.59
C PHE A 52 5.56 -5.13 -11.84
N ALA A 53 5.43 -4.44 -12.96
CA ALA A 53 5.84 -4.93 -14.28
C ALA A 53 6.41 -3.79 -15.14
N ARG A 54 6.97 -4.16 -16.29
CA ARG A 54 7.35 -3.24 -17.36
C ARG A 54 6.63 -3.65 -18.64
N LEU A 55 6.07 -2.69 -19.35
CA LEU A 55 5.42 -2.87 -20.63
C LEU A 55 6.07 -1.94 -21.66
N GLY A 56 6.89 -2.50 -22.57
CA GLY A 56 7.64 -1.67 -23.50
C GLY A 56 8.54 -0.62 -22.85
N GLY A 57 9.12 -0.94 -21.68
CA GLY A 57 9.91 -0.01 -20.88
C GLY A 57 9.11 0.88 -19.91
N LEU A 58 7.78 1.02 -20.09
CA LEU A 58 6.91 1.76 -19.20
C LEU A 58 6.70 0.98 -17.89
N PRO A 59 7.01 1.54 -16.71
CA PRO A 59 6.68 0.93 -15.44
C PRO A 59 5.16 0.82 -15.25
N VAL A 60 4.70 -0.33 -14.78
CA VAL A 60 3.30 -0.61 -14.48
C VAL A 60 3.18 -1.04 -13.02
N LEU A 61 2.36 -0.34 -12.25
CA LEU A 61 2.02 -0.70 -10.89
C LEU A 61 0.54 -1.12 -10.84
N GLY A 62 0.32 -2.43 -10.63
CA GLY A 62 -1.00 -3.02 -10.49
C GLY A 62 -1.41 -3.07 -9.03
N LEU A 63 -2.43 -2.31 -8.67
CA LEU A 63 -2.98 -2.21 -7.33
C LEU A 63 -4.14 -3.21 -7.15
N PRO A 64 -4.38 -3.72 -5.93
CA PRO A 64 -5.54 -4.55 -5.63
C PRO A 64 -6.85 -3.85 -5.97
N GLY A 65 -7.87 -4.61 -6.39
CA GLY A 65 -9.19 -4.05 -6.68
C GLY A 65 -10.00 -3.61 -5.44
N ASN A 66 -9.64 -4.12 -4.26
CA ASN A 66 -10.28 -3.68 -3.02
C ASN A 66 -9.83 -2.24 -2.67
N PRO A 67 -10.75 -1.27 -2.47
CA PRO A 67 -10.40 0.14 -2.29
C PRO A 67 -9.41 0.42 -1.17
N VAL A 68 -9.61 -0.16 0.02
CA VAL A 68 -8.68 0.03 1.16
C VAL A 68 -7.30 -0.53 0.83
N SER A 69 -7.26 -1.71 0.20
CA SER A 69 -5.99 -2.32 -0.22
C SER A 69 -5.28 -1.46 -1.26
N SER A 70 -6.03 -0.92 -2.22
CA SER A 70 -5.52 -0.06 -3.28
C SER A 70 -4.93 1.24 -2.71
N MET A 71 -5.66 1.90 -1.80
CA MET A 71 -5.18 3.12 -1.13
C MET A 71 -3.92 2.88 -0.32
N VAL A 72 -3.89 1.82 0.49
CA VAL A 72 -2.71 1.48 1.32
C VAL A 72 -1.51 1.13 0.43
N THR A 73 -1.69 0.32 -0.62
CA THR A 73 -0.58 -0.04 -1.52
C THR A 73 -0.11 1.15 -2.35
N PHE A 74 -1.01 2.00 -2.81
CA PHE A 74 -0.60 3.23 -3.49
C PHE A 74 0.23 4.12 -2.56
N PHE A 75 -0.20 4.32 -1.32
CA PHE A 75 0.52 5.14 -0.35
C PHE A 75 1.92 4.57 -0.07
N LEU A 76 2.03 3.25 0.11
CA LEU A 76 3.30 2.60 0.48
C LEU A 76 4.27 2.39 -0.69
N TYR A 77 3.79 2.22 -1.92
CA TYR A 77 4.61 1.88 -3.10
C TYR A 77 4.47 2.88 -4.24
N GLY A 78 3.25 3.29 -4.57
CA GLY A 78 3.01 4.24 -5.65
C GLY A 78 3.59 5.62 -5.36
N ARG A 79 3.34 6.14 -4.16
CA ARG A 79 3.86 7.45 -3.74
C ARG A 79 5.40 7.48 -3.70
N PRO A 80 6.13 6.52 -3.09
CA PRO A 80 7.59 6.48 -3.18
C PRO A 80 8.11 6.40 -4.61
N PHE A 81 7.41 5.65 -5.47
CA PHE A 81 7.77 5.57 -6.89
C PHE A 81 7.64 6.92 -7.58
N LEU A 82 6.54 7.65 -7.35
CA LEU A 82 6.33 8.99 -7.87
C LEU A 82 7.37 9.99 -7.36
N TYR A 83 7.71 9.92 -6.07
CA TYR A 83 8.78 10.76 -5.49
C TYR A 83 10.09 10.55 -6.21
N LYS A 84 10.45 9.28 -6.49
CA LYS A 84 11.66 8.95 -7.24
C LYS A 84 11.60 9.44 -8.69
N LEU A 85 10.47 9.30 -9.37
CA LEU A 85 10.28 9.82 -10.74
C LEU A 85 10.43 11.35 -10.79
N LEU A 86 9.94 12.04 -9.78
CA LEU A 86 10.01 13.51 -9.65
C LEU A 86 11.35 13.98 -9.06
N GLN A 87 12.31 13.07 -8.86
CA GLN A 87 13.64 13.35 -8.28
C GLN A 87 13.56 14.06 -6.92
N ARG A 88 12.49 13.80 -6.15
CA ARG A 88 12.34 14.35 -4.81
C ARG A 88 13.28 13.64 -3.84
N THR A 89 13.93 14.40 -2.97
CA THR A 89 14.92 13.90 -1.99
C THR A 89 14.32 13.66 -0.61
N GLU A 90 13.22 14.34 -0.30
CA GLU A 90 12.52 14.15 0.96
C GLU A 90 11.85 12.76 1.03
N PRO A 91 11.71 12.18 2.24
CA PRO A 91 11.02 10.91 2.42
C PRO A 91 9.56 10.99 1.92
N PRO A 92 9.06 9.96 1.22
CA PRO A 92 7.69 9.95 0.70
C PRO A 92 6.64 9.89 1.83
N TYR A 93 7.02 9.47 3.01
CA TYR A 93 6.22 9.50 4.24
C TYR A 93 7.14 9.45 5.47
N GLY A 94 6.67 10.07 6.56
CA GLY A 94 7.33 9.99 7.86
C GLY A 94 7.05 8.66 8.56
N ARG A 95 7.88 8.34 9.56
CA ARG A 95 7.67 7.25 10.50
C ARG A 95 7.89 7.78 11.91
N LEU A 96 7.08 7.35 12.85
CA LEU A 96 7.22 7.70 14.25
C LEU A 96 6.76 6.52 15.13
N GLU A 97 7.09 6.58 16.40
CA GLU A 97 6.58 5.67 17.41
C GLU A 97 5.45 6.32 18.18
N ALA A 98 4.42 5.54 18.50
CA ALA A 98 3.29 5.97 19.29
C ALA A 98 2.81 4.83 20.20
N ARG A 99 2.29 5.18 21.36
CA ARG A 99 1.70 4.23 22.30
C ARG A 99 0.32 3.81 21.82
N ALA A 100 0.10 2.51 21.71
CA ALA A 100 -1.19 1.95 21.34
C ALA A 100 -2.22 2.12 22.48
N LEU A 101 -3.35 2.78 22.21
CA LEU A 101 -4.46 2.91 23.15
C LEU A 101 -5.49 1.77 23.01
N THR A 102 -5.31 0.91 22.04
CA THR A 102 -6.13 -0.28 21.79
C THR A 102 -5.25 -1.38 21.23
N PRO A 103 -5.60 -2.65 21.38
CA PRO A 103 -4.82 -3.72 20.77
C PRO A 103 -4.93 -3.72 19.25
N PHE A 104 -3.84 -4.13 18.57
CA PHE A 104 -3.78 -4.33 17.14
C PHE A 104 -3.39 -5.77 16.81
N LYS A 105 -4.18 -6.43 15.95
CA LYS A 105 -3.93 -7.81 15.53
C LYS A 105 -3.00 -7.87 14.33
N GLY A 106 -1.93 -8.64 14.46
CA GLY A 106 -1.02 -9.01 13.38
C GLY A 106 -1.61 -10.07 12.45
N ALA A 107 -0.75 -10.67 11.65
CA ALA A 107 -1.09 -11.81 10.81
C ALA A 107 0.12 -12.70 10.60
N LYS A 108 -0.12 -14.01 10.48
CA LYS A 108 0.93 -15.01 10.29
C LYS A 108 1.69 -14.77 8.98
N GLY A 109 3.01 -14.64 9.09
CA GLY A 109 3.93 -14.51 7.97
C GLY A 109 3.76 -13.24 7.13
N LYS A 110 3.05 -12.21 7.62
CA LYS A 110 2.77 -10.98 6.87
C LYS A 110 3.04 -9.74 7.70
N LYS A 111 3.65 -8.73 7.08
CA LYS A 111 3.65 -7.37 7.64
C LYS A 111 2.24 -6.79 7.54
N VAL A 112 1.75 -6.20 8.62
CA VAL A 112 0.37 -5.71 8.69
C VAL A 112 0.35 -4.20 8.86
N PHE A 113 -0.58 -3.55 8.13
CA PHE A 113 -0.83 -2.11 8.19
C PHE A 113 -2.26 -1.89 8.67
N ARG A 114 -2.43 -1.54 9.95
CA ARG A 114 -3.74 -1.26 10.56
C ARG A 114 -4.05 0.22 10.51
N ARG A 115 -5.28 0.57 10.18
CA ARG A 115 -5.72 1.97 10.19
C ARG A 115 -5.91 2.43 11.62
N GLY A 116 -5.31 3.56 11.94
CA GLY A 116 -5.36 4.15 13.27
C GLY A 116 -5.69 5.63 13.24
N VAL A 117 -6.15 6.12 14.38
CA VAL A 117 -6.27 7.55 14.67
C VAL A 117 -5.10 7.91 15.55
N LEU A 118 -4.15 8.65 14.99
CA LEU A 118 -2.93 9.10 15.64
C LEU A 118 -3.14 10.50 16.23
N SER A 119 -2.77 10.67 17.48
CA SER A 119 -2.50 11.97 18.11
C SER A 119 -0.99 12.18 18.14
N VAL A 120 -0.49 13.10 17.31
CA VAL A 120 0.94 13.41 17.26
C VAL A 120 1.40 14.09 18.55
N ALA A 121 0.57 14.99 19.09
CA ALA A 121 0.89 15.74 20.33
C ALA A 121 1.05 14.81 21.54
N GLU A 122 0.18 13.80 21.64
CA GLU A 122 0.19 12.84 22.77
C GLU A 122 1.07 11.62 22.47
N LYS A 123 1.55 11.46 21.23
CA LYS A 123 2.25 10.27 20.74
C LYS A 123 1.44 8.99 21.02
N THR A 124 0.14 9.02 20.70
CA THR A 124 -0.76 7.89 20.92
C THR A 124 -1.50 7.52 19.64
N VAL A 125 -1.86 6.24 19.53
CA VAL A 125 -2.65 5.75 18.40
C VAL A 125 -3.72 4.76 18.87
N ARG A 126 -4.95 4.93 18.34
CA ARG A 126 -6.06 4.00 18.57
C ARG A 126 -6.57 3.42 17.27
N SER A 127 -7.13 2.21 17.32
CA SER A 127 -7.73 1.57 16.14
C SER A 127 -8.95 2.35 15.64
N THR A 128 -9.16 2.39 14.32
CA THR A 128 -10.41 2.89 13.73
C THR A 128 -11.59 1.91 13.89
N GLY A 129 -11.42 0.80 14.61
CA GLY A 129 -12.43 -0.25 14.79
C GLY A 129 -12.28 -1.35 13.73
N ASN A 130 -13.31 -1.59 12.94
CA ASN A 130 -13.30 -2.68 11.95
C ASN A 130 -12.20 -2.50 10.91
N GLN A 131 -11.25 -3.43 10.91
CA GLN A 131 -10.06 -3.44 10.04
C GLN A 131 -10.26 -4.25 8.75
N SER A 132 -11.48 -4.71 8.44
CA SER A 132 -11.75 -5.38 7.17
C SER A 132 -11.39 -4.48 5.99
N SER A 133 -10.80 -5.05 4.96
CA SER A 133 -10.43 -4.32 3.75
C SER A 133 -11.63 -3.82 2.96
N GLY A 134 -12.84 -4.38 3.19
CA GLY A 134 -14.09 -3.89 2.60
C GLY A 134 -14.66 -2.64 3.28
N VAL A 135 -14.14 -2.23 4.45
CA VAL A 135 -14.66 -1.10 5.22
C VAL A 135 -13.90 0.18 4.85
N LEU A 136 -14.33 0.85 3.78
CA LEU A 136 -13.72 2.11 3.30
C LEU A 136 -13.76 3.22 4.37
N ARG A 137 -14.79 3.22 5.22
CA ARG A 137 -14.92 4.16 6.36
C ARG A 137 -13.69 4.19 7.26
N SER A 138 -12.99 3.06 7.42
CA SER A 138 -11.74 3.00 8.22
C SER A 138 -10.61 3.86 7.64
N MET A 139 -10.61 4.13 6.33
CA MET A 139 -9.66 5.04 5.68
C MET A 139 -10.07 6.50 5.84
N ALA A 140 -11.38 6.77 5.89
CA ALA A 140 -11.89 8.13 6.06
C ALA A 140 -11.66 8.69 7.47
N PHE A 141 -11.72 7.83 8.49
CA PHE A 141 -11.50 8.22 9.89
C PHE A 141 -10.07 7.98 10.38
N GLY A 142 -9.29 7.16 9.68
CA GLY A 142 -7.89 6.92 10.00
C GLY A 142 -6.99 7.98 9.39
N ASN A 143 -6.05 8.49 10.17
CA ASN A 143 -5.01 9.41 9.72
C ASN A 143 -3.62 8.77 9.75
N ALA A 144 -3.52 7.48 10.06
CA ALA A 144 -2.25 6.77 10.18
C ALA A 144 -2.37 5.28 9.90
N LEU A 145 -1.25 4.66 9.54
CA LEU A 145 -1.07 3.21 9.47
C LEU A 145 -0.17 2.76 10.62
N VAL A 146 -0.69 1.91 11.50
CA VAL A 146 0.10 1.18 12.49
C VAL A 146 0.77 0.00 11.81
N VAL A 147 2.08 -0.10 11.93
CA VAL A 147 2.91 -1.12 11.27
C VAL A 147 3.22 -2.24 12.25
N LEU A 148 2.76 -3.44 11.94
CA LEU A 148 3.08 -4.64 12.72
C LEU A 148 3.98 -5.57 11.89
N PRO A 149 5.10 -6.04 12.45
CA PRO A 149 5.91 -7.06 11.81
C PRO A 149 5.14 -8.39 11.71
N PRO A 150 5.61 -9.34 10.88
CA PRO A 150 5.00 -10.67 10.82
C PRO A 150 4.90 -11.33 12.20
N ASP A 151 3.82 -12.07 12.41
CA ASP A 151 3.58 -12.91 13.59
C ASP A 151 3.50 -12.15 14.93
N ARG A 152 3.35 -10.81 14.90
CA ARG A 152 3.28 -9.99 16.08
C ARG A 152 1.94 -9.23 16.18
N ASP A 153 1.26 -9.40 17.29
CA ASP A 153 0.19 -8.52 17.77
C ASP A 153 0.83 -7.35 18.55
N ALA A 154 0.12 -6.25 18.68
CA ALA A 154 0.44 -5.20 19.67
C ALA A 154 -0.68 -5.11 20.70
N ARG A 155 -0.30 -5.05 21.97
CA ARG A 155 -1.22 -4.87 23.11
C ARG A 155 -1.43 -3.39 23.39
N GLU A 156 -2.49 -3.10 24.09
CA GLU A 156 -2.68 -1.77 24.66
C GLU A 156 -1.50 -1.39 25.57
N GLY A 157 -1.04 -0.16 25.46
CA GLY A 157 0.14 0.35 26.18
C GLY A 157 1.48 0.13 25.49
N GLU A 158 1.58 -0.79 24.51
CA GLU A 158 2.84 -1.02 23.78
C GLU A 158 3.15 0.11 22.79
N GLU A 159 4.44 0.36 22.58
CA GLU A 159 4.92 1.24 21.51
C GLU A 159 4.87 0.51 20.16
N VAL A 160 4.38 1.20 19.15
CA VAL A 160 4.22 0.70 17.78
C VAL A 160 4.72 1.72 16.77
N GLU A 161 5.30 1.22 15.69
CA GLU A 161 5.66 2.04 14.54
C GLU A 161 4.39 2.53 13.83
N VAL A 162 4.34 3.81 13.51
CA VAL A 162 3.21 4.46 12.85
C VAL A 162 3.68 5.28 11.65
N ILE A 163 2.94 5.17 10.55
CA ILE A 163 3.11 6.00 9.34
C ILE A 163 1.91 6.94 9.24
N PRO A 164 2.07 8.25 9.43
CA PRO A 164 1.00 9.22 9.21
C PRO A 164 0.56 9.22 7.75
N LEU A 165 -0.76 9.24 7.50
CA LEU A 165 -1.35 9.31 6.16
C LEU A 165 -1.50 10.74 5.64
N THR A 166 -1.40 11.71 6.54
CA THR A 166 -1.44 13.13 6.19
C THR A 166 -0.14 13.54 5.52
N PHE A 167 -0.26 14.38 4.50
CA PHE A 167 0.89 15.15 4.03
C PHE A 167 1.30 16.08 5.18
N VAL A 168 2.39 15.74 5.87
CA VAL A 168 3.05 16.75 6.68
C VAL A 168 3.67 17.71 5.66
N PRO A 169 3.29 18.99 5.67
CA PRO A 169 3.86 19.97 4.75
C PRO A 169 5.35 20.11 5.00
#